data_91d5611ff4086de146d8f27a71ee8ea4
#
_entry.id   91d5611ff4086de146d8f27a71ee8ea4
#
_cell.length_a   1.000
_cell.length_b   1.000
_cell.length_c   1.000
_cell.angle_alpha   90.00
_cell.angle_beta   90.00
_cell.angle_gamma   90.00
#
_symmetry.space_group_name_H-M   'P 1'
#
loop_
_entity.id
_entity.type
_entity.pdbx_description
1 polymer ?
#
loop_
_entity_poly.entity_id
_entity_poly.type
_entity_poly.pdbx_seq_one_letter_code
_entity_poly.pdbx_strand_id
1 'polypeptide(L)'
;TYTLFWKLQIIRGAILMKKELSPPFKITNDILNLVYEIGELVGKISAEKEFEKNLTLRKENRIKIIYSSLAIEQNTLTLEQVTDVINGKRVLAPLKDIKEVQNAYEIYERLEELNENSIEDLLLAHKIMTSELIKESGRFRSKNAGVYQGEKLIHMGTLPEYIPELINNLFLWLKNSKEHPLIKAAVFHYEFEFIHPFQDGNGRIGRLWHSLILSKWKKFFAWLPIESLVQKYQKEYYIAINNSNKDGES
;
A
#
# COMPACT_ATOMS: atom_id res chain seq x y z
N THR A 1 18.13 13.36 -21.28
CA THR A 1 17.95 12.61 -20.00
C THR A 1 16.53 12.06 -19.89
N TYR A 2 15.49 12.80 -20.28
CA TYR A 2 14.09 12.33 -20.28
C TYR A 2 13.87 11.13 -21.22
N THR A 3 14.51 11.13 -22.38
CA THR A 3 14.39 10.07 -23.39
C THR A 3 14.97 8.73 -22.93
N LEU A 4 15.99 8.72 -22.08
CA LEU A 4 16.62 7.50 -21.54
C LEU A 4 15.72 6.86 -20.49
N PHE A 5 15.08 7.68 -19.65
CA PHE A 5 14.14 7.23 -18.62
C PHE A 5 12.90 6.56 -19.23
N TRP A 6 12.33 7.15 -20.29
CA TRP A 6 11.23 6.56 -21.05
C TRP A 6 11.63 5.26 -21.74
N LYS A 7 12.85 5.18 -22.29
CA LYS A 7 13.35 3.93 -22.87
C LYS A 7 13.54 2.84 -21.82
N LEU A 8 14.01 3.16 -20.62
CA LEU A 8 14.15 2.20 -19.53
C LEU A 8 12.80 1.70 -19.03
N GLN A 9 11.78 2.55 -18.93
CA GLN A 9 10.42 2.14 -18.55
C GLN A 9 9.76 1.25 -19.63
N ILE A 10 9.91 1.61 -20.90
CA ILE A 10 9.41 0.79 -22.02
C ILE A 10 10.17 -0.54 -22.08
N ILE A 11 11.50 -0.54 -21.88
CA ILE A 11 12.33 -1.75 -21.87
C ILE A 11 11.96 -2.62 -20.66
N ARG A 12 11.76 -2.05 -19.48
CA ARG A 12 11.33 -2.79 -18.29
C ARG A 12 9.92 -3.37 -18.50
N GLY A 13 8.97 -2.61 -19.04
CA GLY A 13 7.66 -3.10 -19.46
C GLY A 13 7.77 -4.22 -20.50
N ALA A 14 8.63 -4.09 -21.52
CA ALA A 14 8.82 -5.10 -22.54
C ALA A 14 9.59 -6.35 -22.07
N ILE A 15 10.51 -6.21 -21.10
CA ILE A 15 11.23 -7.33 -20.46
C ILE A 15 10.28 -8.09 -19.56
N LEU A 16 9.40 -7.40 -18.84
CA LEU A 16 8.35 -7.98 -18.02
C LEU A 16 7.35 -8.81 -18.85
N MET A 17 7.14 -8.50 -20.12
CA MET A 17 6.28 -9.25 -21.05
C MET A 17 6.87 -10.59 -21.56
N LYS A 18 8.14 -10.91 -21.34
CA LYS A 18 8.82 -12.08 -21.95
C LYS A 18 9.27 -13.18 -21.01
N LYS A 19 9.10 -13.05 -19.70
CA LYS A 19 9.52 -14.05 -18.70
C LYS A 19 8.41 -14.26 -17.69
N GLU A 20 8.27 -15.48 -17.13
CA GLU A 20 7.47 -15.68 -15.91
C GLU A 20 7.90 -14.62 -14.88
N LEU A 21 7.02 -13.66 -14.66
CA LEU A 21 7.37 -12.36 -14.13
C LEU A 21 7.54 -12.43 -12.62
N SER A 22 8.77 -12.67 -12.21
CA SER A 22 9.19 -12.35 -10.86
C SER A 22 9.64 -10.89 -10.83
N PRO A 23 9.15 -10.06 -9.88
CA PRO A 23 9.72 -8.75 -9.63
C PRO A 23 11.24 -8.83 -9.47
N PRO A 24 12.00 -7.85 -9.99
CA PRO A 24 13.46 -7.86 -9.88
C PRO A 24 13.89 -7.40 -8.48
N PHE A 25 14.23 -8.33 -7.59
CA PHE A 25 14.79 -8.03 -6.27
C PHE A 25 15.87 -9.04 -5.90
N LYS A 26 16.72 -8.68 -4.95
CA LYS A 26 17.74 -9.55 -4.38
C LYS A 26 17.62 -9.61 -2.87
N ILE A 27 17.65 -10.82 -2.32
CA ILE A 27 17.72 -11.02 -0.88
C ILE A 27 19.17 -10.88 -0.45
N THR A 28 19.46 -9.83 0.31
CA THR A 28 20.78 -9.58 0.89
C THR A 28 20.87 -10.16 2.32
N ASN A 29 22.09 -10.24 2.85
CA ASN A 29 22.30 -10.65 4.25
C ASN A 29 21.59 -9.70 5.23
N ASP A 30 21.52 -8.40 4.92
CA ASP A 30 20.85 -7.42 5.77
C ASP A 30 19.33 -7.69 5.80
N ILE A 31 18.72 -8.00 4.63
CA ILE A 31 17.32 -8.41 4.56
C ILE A 31 17.06 -9.68 5.37
N LEU A 32 17.94 -10.68 5.27
CA LEU A 32 17.81 -11.92 6.04
C LEU A 32 17.89 -11.66 7.55
N ASN A 33 18.82 -10.81 8.01
CA ASN A 33 18.93 -10.43 9.41
C ASN A 33 17.67 -9.71 9.91
N LEU A 34 17.14 -8.75 9.13
CA LEU A 34 15.90 -8.05 9.48
C LEU A 34 14.70 -9.01 9.53
N VAL A 35 14.58 -9.94 8.58
CA VAL A 35 13.51 -10.96 8.59
C VAL A 35 13.61 -11.84 9.84
N TYR A 36 14.83 -12.22 10.25
CA TYR A 36 15.05 -12.98 11.47
C TYR A 36 14.64 -12.18 12.73
N GLU A 37 15.12 -10.94 12.88
CA GLU A 37 14.80 -10.08 14.02
C GLU A 37 13.29 -9.81 14.14
N ILE A 38 12.64 -9.49 13.01
CA ILE A 38 11.19 -9.31 12.96
C ILE A 38 10.48 -10.63 13.33
N GLY A 39 10.99 -11.76 12.84
CA GLY A 39 10.44 -13.08 13.13
C GLY A 39 10.43 -13.41 14.63
N GLU A 40 11.50 -13.06 15.37
CA GLU A 40 11.57 -13.20 16.82
C GLU A 40 10.51 -12.34 17.53
N LEU A 41 10.38 -11.06 17.12
CA LEU A 41 9.36 -10.16 17.69
C LEU A 41 7.94 -10.64 17.41
N VAL A 42 7.68 -11.09 16.19
CA VAL A 42 6.41 -11.70 15.77
C VAL A 42 6.10 -12.94 16.61
N GLY A 43 7.11 -13.77 16.91
CA GLY A 43 6.97 -14.93 17.78
C GLY A 43 6.53 -14.55 19.20
N LYS A 44 7.18 -13.53 19.80
CA LYS A 44 6.85 -13.00 21.13
C LYS A 44 5.41 -12.45 21.19
N ILE A 45 5.05 -11.56 20.24
CA ILE A 45 3.69 -10.98 20.15
C ILE A 45 2.63 -12.08 19.98
N SER A 46 2.91 -13.08 19.13
CA SER A 46 1.98 -14.19 18.86
C SER A 46 1.75 -15.06 20.11
N ALA A 47 2.75 -15.20 20.98
CA ALA A 47 2.64 -15.98 22.23
C ALA A 47 1.78 -15.27 23.28
N GLU A 48 1.82 -13.94 23.34
CA GLU A 48 1.08 -13.14 24.32
C GLU A 48 -0.43 -13.10 24.04
N LYS A 49 -0.86 -13.28 22.78
CA LYS A 49 -2.27 -13.24 22.31
C LYS A 49 -3.05 -11.98 22.72
N GLU A 50 -2.36 -10.93 23.15
CA GLU A 50 -3.00 -9.71 23.65
C GLU A 50 -3.78 -9.00 22.55
N PHE A 51 -3.22 -8.90 21.33
CA PHE A 51 -3.91 -8.32 20.17
C PHE A 51 -5.21 -9.04 19.80
N GLU A 52 -5.29 -10.36 20.04
CA GLU A 52 -6.51 -11.12 19.74
C GLU A 52 -7.62 -10.85 20.73
N LYS A 53 -7.30 -10.54 21.98
CA LYS A 53 -8.24 -10.41 23.10
C LYS A 53 -8.63 -8.97 23.40
N ASN A 54 -7.78 -8.00 23.11
CA ASN A 54 -7.98 -6.60 23.50
C ASN A 54 -8.67 -5.78 22.40
N LEU A 55 -10.00 -5.75 22.43
CA LEU A 55 -10.83 -5.00 21.47
C LEU A 55 -10.58 -3.48 21.51
N THR A 56 -10.27 -2.94 22.69
CA THR A 56 -9.96 -1.50 22.85
C THR A 56 -8.67 -1.17 22.11
N LEU A 57 -7.61 -1.96 22.30
CA LEU A 57 -6.34 -1.79 21.60
C LEU A 57 -6.50 -1.90 20.09
N ARG A 58 -7.32 -2.83 19.58
CA ARG A 58 -7.62 -2.95 18.16
C ARG A 58 -8.29 -1.69 17.61
N LYS A 59 -9.30 -1.17 18.32
CA LYS A 59 -9.99 0.05 17.91
C LYS A 59 -9.04 1.26 17.88
N GLU A 60 -8.25 1.45 18.92
CA GLU A 60 -7.26 2.52 18.98
C GLU A 60 -6.22 2.43 17.84
N ASN A 61 -5.71 1.22 17.58
CA ASN A 61 -4.76 1.00 16.52
C ASN A 61 -5.41 1.19 15.14
N ARG A 62 -6.67 0.78 14.93
CA ARG A 62 -7.40 1.05 13.70
C ARG A 62 -7.51 2.54 13.42
N ILE A 63 -7.83 3.34 14.43
CA ILE A 63 -7.86 4.80 14.33
C ILE A 63 -6.48 5.35 13.94
N LYS A 64 -5.41 4.87 14.56
CA LYS A 64 -4.02 5.28 14.22
C LYS A 64 -3.64 4.91 12.80
N ILE A 65 -3.99 3.71 12.34
CA ILE A 65 -3.78 3.24 10.96
C ILE A 65 -4.43 4.22 9.97
N ILE A 66 -5.71 4.49 10.15
CA ILE A 66 -6.50 5.35 9.26
C ILE A 66 -5.93 6.78 9.27
N TYR A 67 -5.76 7.36 10.46
CA TYR A 67 -5.17 8.68 10.61
C TYR A 67 -3.82 8.79 9.88
N SER A 68 -2.89 7.87 10.16
CA SER A 68 -1.54 7.93 9.59
C SER A 68 -1.53 7.71 8.08
N SER A 69 -2.33 6.75 7.58
CA SER A 69 -2.43 6.50 6.15
C SER A 69 -2.97 7.71 5.38
N LEU A 70 -3.96 8.41 5.95
CA LEU A 70 -4.54 9.60 5.34
C LEU A 70 -3.63 10.84 5.50
N ALA A 71 -2.95 10.99 6.63
CA ALA A 71 -2.01 12.09 6.84
C ALA A 71 -0.81 12.04 5.88
N ILE A 72 -0.33 10.85 5.49
CA ILE A 72 0.67 10.68 4.43
C ILE A 72 0.18 11.31 3.12
N GLU A 73 -1.11 11.22 2.82
CA GLU A 73 -1.77 11.78 1.63
C GLU A 73 -2.31 13.21 1.85
N GLN A 74 -1.82 13.89 2.89
CA GLN A 74 -2.14 15.30 3.20
C GLN A 74 -3.59 15.55 3.65
N ASN A 75 -4.30 14.55 4.16
CA ASN A 75 -5.56 14.79 4.86
C ASN A 75 -5.30 15.68 6.10
N THR A 76 -6.15 16.67 6.31
CA THR A 76 -5.89 17.74 7.30
C THR A 76 -6.48 17.48 8.68
N LEU A 77 -7.23 16.39 8.87
CA LEU A 77 -7.86 16.08 10.15
C LEU A 77 -6.82 15.67 11.20
N THR A 78 -7.02 16.13 12.43
CA THR A 78 -6.26 15.65 13.58
C THR A 78 -6.68 14.24 13.98
N LEU A 79 -5.88 13.55 14.77
CA LEU A 79 -6.23 12.23 15.32
C LEU A 79 -7.55 12.25 16.10
N GLU A 80 -7.82 13.34 16.84
CA GLU A 80 -9.08 13.54 17.57
C GLU A 80 -10.26 13.66 16.60
N GLN A 81 -10.13 14.47 15.56
CA GLN A 81 -11.17 14.63 14.54
C GLN A 81 -11.45 13.33 13.78
N VAL A 82 -10.40 12.57 13.42
CA VAL A 82 -10.56 11.23 12.81
C VAL A 82 -11.31 10.30 13.77
N THR A 83 -10.96 10.33 15.07
CA THR A 83 -11.66 9.54 16.09
C THR A 83 -13.13 9.92 16.19
N ASP A 84 -13.45 11.21 16.13
CA ASP A 84 -14.82 11.72 16.21
C ASP A 84 -15.64 11.33 14.97
N VAL A 85 -15.06 11.43 13.77
CA VAL A 85 -15.71 10.95 12.52
C VAL A 85 -16.03 9.46 12.61
N ILE A 86 -15.07 8.62 13.05
CA ILE A 86 -15.26 7.17 13.19
C ILE A 86 -16.35 6.85 14.23
N ASN A 87 -16.47 7.66 15.28
CA ASN A 87 -17.51 7.51 16.30
C ASN A 87 -18.85 8.16 15.91
N GLY A 88 -19.02 8.64 14.67
CA GLY A 88 -20.25 9.23 14.17
C GLY A 88 -20.57 10.64 14.71
N LYS A 89 -19.60 11.34 15.32
CA LYS A 89 -19.77 12.71 15.77
C LYS A 89 -19.60 13.69 14.61
N ARG A 90 -20.20 14.87 14.75
CA ARG A 90 -20.03 15.96 13.80
C ARG A 90 -18.66 16.62 13.98
N VAL A 91 -17.93 16.76 12.88
CA VAL A 91 -16.62 17.42 12.83
C VAL A 91 -16.70 18.58 11.84
N LEU A 92 -16.16 19.73 12.23
CA LEU A 92 -16.02 20.89 11.34
C LEU A 92 -14.68 20.78 10.61
N ALA A 93 -14.73 20.30 9.35
CA ALA A 93 -13.57 20.10 8.50
C ALA A 93 -14.01 20.04 7.02
N PRO A 94 -13.06 20.04 6.04
CA PRO A 94 -13.40 19.85 4.64
C PRO A 94 -14.18 18.55 4.42
N LEU A 95 -15.28 18.61 3.67
CA LEU A 95 -16.12 17.43 3.41
C LEU A 95 -15.35 16.28 2.74
N LYS A 96 -14.39 16.62 1.87
CA LYS A 96 -13.50 15.64 1.25
C LYS A 96 -12.72 14.85 2.31
N ASP A 97 -12.10 15.55 3.26
CA ASP A 97 -11.26 14.94 4.29
C ASP A 97 -12.07 14.03 5.21
N ILE A 98 -13.29 14.46 5.58
CA ILE A 98 -14.24 13.63 6.34
C ILE A 98 -14.62 12.38 5.56
N LYS A 99 -14.91 12.52 4.25
CA LYS A 99 -15.27 11.39 3.39
C LYS A 99 -14.13 10.40 3.24
N GLU A 100 -12.90 10.86 3.13
CA GLU A 100 -11.71 10.00 3.11
C GLU A 100 -11.60 9.15 4.38
N VAL A 101 -11.86 9.71 5.56
CA VAL A 101 -11.88 8.95 6.83
C VAL A 101 -12.97 7.89 6.83
N GLN A 102 -14.19 8.25 6.41
CA GLN A 102 -15.32 7.31 6.36
C GLN A 102 -15.02 6.14 5.43
N ASN A 103 -14.53 6.43 4.23
CA ASN A 103 -14.16 5.41 3.24
C ASN A 103 -13.03 4.50 3.72
N ALA A 104 -11.98 5.09 4.31
CA ALA A 104 -10.87 4.34 4.87
C ALA A 104 -11.36 3.44 6.03
N TYR A 105 -12.21 3.95 6.93
CA TYR A 105 -12.77 3.15 8.00
C TYR A 105 -13.56 1.95 7.46
N GLU A 106 -14.45 2.18 6.50
CA GLU A 106 -15.26 1.12 5.88
C GLU A 106 -14.39 -0.02 5.33
N ILE A 107 -13.36 0.30 4.53
CA ILE A 107 -12.55 -0.75 3.91
C ILE A 107 -11.61 -1.44 4.91
N TYR A 108 -11.06 -0.72 5.89
CA TYR A 108 -10.23 -1.33 6.91
C TYR A 108 -11.02 -2.26 7.85
N GLU A 109 -12.29 -1.97 8.12
CA GLU A 109 -13.16 -2.91 8.88
C GLU A 109 -13.42 -4.21 8.10
N ARG A 110 -13.38 -4.15 6.77
CA ARG A 110 -13.56 -5.30 5.88
C ARG A 110 -12.25 -5.97 5.46
N LEU A 111 -11.12 -5.57 6.03
CA LEU A 111 -9.79 -6.07 5.63
C LEU A 111 -9.70 -7.60 5.64
N GLU A 112 -10.27 -8.27 6.64
CA GLU A 112 -10.20 -9.72 6.78
C GLU A 112 -11.05 -10.47 5.74
N GLU A 113 -12.05 -9.80 5.14
CA GLU A 113 -12.92 -10.36 4.10
C GLU A 113 -12.19 -10.43 2.74
N LEU A 114 -11.17 -9.59 2.55
CA LEU A 114 -10.44 -9.50 1.28
C LEU A 114 -9.48 -10.68 1.08
N ASN A 115 -9.38 -11.10 -0.17
CA ASN A 115 -8.38 -12.06 -0.63
C ASN A 115 -7.20 -11.32 -1.25
N GLU A 116 -6.02 -11.45 -0.66
CA GLU A 116 -4.79 -10.80 -1.09
C GLU A 116 -4.38 -11.15 -2.53
N ASN A 117 -4.90 -12.26 -3.06
CA ASN A 117 -4.59 -12.76 -4.40
C ASN A 117 -5.70 -12.43 -5.44
N SER A 118 -6.71 -11.61 -5.08
CA SER A 118 -7.83 -11.24 -5.96
C SER A 118 -7.69 -9.81 -6.46
N ILE A 119 -7.65 -9.66 -7.78
CA ILE A 119 -7.68 -8.34 -8.45
C ILE A 119 -9.07 -7.71 -8.29
N GLU A 120 -10.12 -8.51 -8.27
CA GLU A 120 -11.49 -8.05 -8.04
C GLU A 120 -11.61 -7.40 -6.66
N ASP A 121 -10.99 -8.00 -5.63
CA ASP A 121 -10.97 -7.43 -4.29
C ASP A 121 -10.11 -6.17 -4.21
N LEU A 122 -9.01 -6.10 -4.96
CA LEU A 122 -8.23 -4.86 -5.11
C LEU A 122 -9.09 -3.73 -5.69
N LEU A 123 -9.83 -4.01 -6.76
CA LEU A 123 -10.72 -3.03 -7.39
C LEU A 123 -11.88 -2.65 -6.47
N LEU A 124 -12.43 -3.60 -5.72
CA LEU A 124 -13.46 -3.35 -4.71
C LEU A 124 -12.91 -2.46 -3.58
N ALA A 125 -11.73 -2.78 -3.05
CA ALA A 125 -11.08 -1.98 -2.02
C ALA A 125 -10.83 -0.54 -2.49
N HIS A 126 -10.34 -0.38 -3.72
CA HIS A 126 -10.16 0.95 -4.31
C HIS A 126 -11.51 1.68 -4.50
N LYS A 127 -12.54 0.97 -4.93
CA LYS A 127 -13.90 1.54 -5.08
C LYS A 127 -14.43 2.09 -3.77
N ILE A 128 -14.28 1.37 -2.67
CA ILE A 128 -14.70 1.82 -1.34
C ILE A 128 -13.82 2.98 -0.88
N MET A 129 -12.49 2.83 -0.94
CA MET A 129 -11.52 3.84 -0.49
C MET A 129 -11.70 5.22 -1.16
N THR A 130 -12.13 5.22 -2.43
CA THR A 130 -12.23 6.44 -3.25
C THR A 130 -13.68 6.81 -3.61
N SER A 131 -14.67 6.18 -2.94
CA SER A 131 -16.09 6.44 -3.16
C SER A 131 -16.43 7.91 -2.99
N GLU A 132 -17.13 8.49 -3.96
CA GLU A 132 -17.53 9.90 -4.02
C GLU A 132 -16.36 10.93 -4.04
N LEU A 133 -15.11 10.46 -4.15
CA LEU A 133 -13.93 11.33 -4.22
C LEU A 133 -13.42 11.51 -5.65
N ILE A 134 -13.49 10.44 -6.46
CA ILE A 134 -13.00 10.44 -7.85
C ILE A 134 -13.98 9.72 -8.80
N LYS A 135 -13.88 10.04 -10.11
CA LYS A 135 -14.75 9.46 -11.13
C LYS A 135 -14.39 8.01 -11.50
N GLU A 136 -13.09 7.67 -11.52
CA GLU A 136 -12.60 6.33 -11.90
C GLU A 136 -12.43 5.40 -10.67
N SER A 137 -13.33 5.52 -9.69
CA SER A 137 -13.34 4.68 -8.50
C SER A 137 -13.56 3.20 -8.87
N GLY A 138 -12.70 2.32 -8.36
CA GLY A 138 -12.76 0.87 -8.62
C GLY A 138 -12.32 0.45 -10.03
N ARG A 139 -11.55 1.29 -10.71
CA ARG A 139 -11.04 1.01 -12.07
C ARG A 139 -9.59 1.43 -12.20
N PHE A 140 -8.84 0.72 -13.02
CA PHE A 140 -7.53 1.19 -13.45
C PHE A 140 -7.67 2.48 -14.23
N ARG A 141 -6.70 3.38 -14.08
CA ARG A 141 -6.71 4.65 -14.80
C ARG A 141 -6.59 4.47 -16.31
N SER A 142 -7.28 5.33 -17.04
CA SER A 142 -7.26 5.39 -18.50
C SER A 142 -6.28 6.43 -19.05
N LYS A 143 -5.68 7.27 -18.17
CA LYS A 143 -4.77 8.35 -18.54
C LYS A 143 -3.42 8.17 -17.85
N ASN A 144 -2.39 8.82 -18.40
CA ASN A 144 -1.08 8.89 -17.75
C ASN A 144 -1.21 9.59 -16.40
N ALA A 145 -0.51 9.04 -15.39
CA ALA A 145 -0.41 9.62 -14.07
C ALA A 145 1.06 9.71 -13.66
N GLY A 146 1.40 10.71 -12.86
CA GLY A 146 2.72 10.88 -12.30
C GLY A 146 2.62 11.19 -10.82
N VAL A 147 3.64 10.78 -10.06
CA VAL A 147 3.83 11.15 -8.68
C VAL A 147 4.64 12.43 -8.62
N TYR A 148 4.11 13.45 -7.98
CA TYR A 148 4.74 14.76 -7.87
C TYR A 148 5.12 15.07 -6.44
N GLN A 149 6.25 15.76 -6.27
CA GLN A 149 6.63 16.42 -5.02
C GLN A 149 6.68 17.93 -5.27
N GLY A 150 5.62 18.63 -4.89
CA GLY A 150 5.39 19.99 -5.35
C GLY A 150 5.21 20.02 -6.87
N GLU A 151 5.99 20.85 -7.57
CA GLU A 151 5.97 20.91 -9.04
C GLU A 151 6.91 19.88 -9.73
N LYS A 152 7.73 19.17 -8.93
CA LYS A 152 8.71 18.22 -9.47
C LYS A 152 8.08 16.84 -9.67
N LEU A 153 8.11 16.34 -10.91
CA LEU A 153 7.77 14.95 -11.23
C LEU A 153 8.84 14.02 -10.63
N ILE A 154 8.44 13.15 -9.72
CA ILE A 154 9.31 12.17 -9.07
C ILE A 154 9.28 10.84 -9.81
N HIS A 155 8.10 10.39 -10.18
CA HIS A 155 7.88 9.13 -10.88
C HIS A 155 6.74 9.27 -11.87
N MET A 156 6.92 8.72 -13.07
CA MET A 156 5.84 8.57 -14.05
C MET A 156 5.32 7.15 -13.97
N GLY A 157 4.07 6.99 -13.62
CA GLY A 157 3.41 5.68 -13.61
C GLY A 157 3.46 5.00 -14.98
N THR A 158 3.31 3.71 -14.99
CA THR A 158 3.27 2.89 -16.22
C THR A 158 2.20 3.39 -17.21
N LEU A 159 2.41 3.21 -18.51
CA LEU A 159 1.39 3.54 -19.51
C LEU A 159 0.10 2.72 -19.25
N PRO A 160 -1.09 3.35 -19.37
CA PRO A 160 -2.36 2.72 -18.99
C PRO A 160 -2.62 1.38 -19.67
N GLU A 161 -2.21 1.21 -20.91
CA GLU A 161 -2.39 0.00 -21.71
C GLU A 161 -1.69 -1.24 -21.11
N TYR A 162 -0.61 -1.07 -20.34
CA TYR A 162 0.13 -2.16 -19.70
C TYR A 162 -0.32 -2.47 -18.27
N ILE A 163 -1.13 -1.60 -17.65
CA ILE A 163 -1.54 -1.76 -16.25
C ILE A 163 -2.23 -3.11 -15.99
N PRO A 164 -3.25 -3.53 -16.79
CA PRO A 164 -3.94 -4.78 -16.52
C PRO A 164 -3.01 -5.99 -16.53
N GLU A 165 -2.08 -6.05 -17.48
CA GLU A 165 -1.12 -7.14 -17.59
C GLU A 165 -0.12 -7.13 -16.44
N LEU A 166 0.45 -5.98 -16.09
CA LEU A 166 1.42 -5.86 -15.00
C LEU A 166 0.80 -6.19 -13.64
N ILE A 167 -0.41 -5.72 -13.38
CA ILE A 167 -1.14 -6.08 -12.15
C ILE A 167 -1.44 -7.58 -12.12
N ASN A 168 -1.90 -8.17 -13.22
CA ASN A 168 -2.12 -9.62 -13.29
C ASN A 168 -0.84 -10.40 -12.96
N ASN A 169 0.28 -10.00 -13.53
CA ASN A 169 1.56 -10.63 -13.30
C ASN A 169 2.04 -10.48 -11.85
N LEU A 170 1.86 -9.30 -11.25
CA LEU A 170 2.18 -9.05 -9.84
C LEU A 170 1.35 -9.94 -8.90
N PHE A 171 0.05 -10.12 -9.19
CA PHE A 171 -0.83 -10.99 -8.42
C PHE A 171 -0.49 -12.49 -8.61
N LEU A 172 -0.15 -12.90 -9.83
CA LEU A 172 0.35 -14.27 -10.09
C LEU A 172 1.64 -14.55 -9.33
N TRP A 173 2.58 -13.60 -9.31
CA TRP A 173 3.79 -13.70 -8.51
C TRP A 173 3.47 -13.80 -7.02
N LEU A 174 2.61 -12.92 -6.49
CA LEU A 174 2.21 -12.93 -5.08
C LEU A 174 1.65 -14.30 -4.66
N LYS A 175 0.77 -14.86 -5.49
CA LYS A 175 0.14 -16.16 -5.27
C LYS A 175 1.12 -17.33 -5.29
N ASN A 176 2.06 -17.32 -6.23
CA ASN A 176 2.94 -18.46 -6.50
C ASN A 176 4.30 -18.37 -5.79
N SER A 177 4.70 -17.19 -5.35
CA SER A 177 5.98 -16.95 -4.69
C SER A 177 6.09 -17.73 -3.38
N LYS A 178 7.27 -18.32 -3.15
CA LYS A 178 7.64 -19.01 -1.92
C LYS A 178 8.41 -18.12 -0.94
N GLU A 179 8.57 -16.85 -1.28
CA GLU A 179 9.27 -15.90 -0.43
C GLU A 179 8.57 -15.68 0.90
N HIS A 180 9.34 -15.30 1.91
CA HIS A 180 8.79 -15.00 3.23
C HIS A 180 7.74 -13.87 3.14
N PRO A 181 6.61 -13.93 3.89
CA PRO A 181 5.54 -12.93 3.81
C PRO A 181 5.99 -11.48 3.97
N LEU A 182 7.00 -11.20 4.81
CA LEU A 182 7.60 -9.86 4.94
C LEU A 182 8.21 -9.37 3.62
N ILE A 183 8.91 -10.25 2.92
CA ILE A 183 9.51 -9.94 1.61
C ILE A 183 8.40 -9.76 0.57
N LYS A 184 7.43 -10.68 0.52
CA LYS A 184 6.31 -10.59 -0.41
C LYS A 184 5.53 -9.28 -0.26
N ALA A 185 5.23 -8.88 0.98
CA ALA A 185 4.50 -7.65 1.25
C ALA A 185 5.29 -6.41 0.81
N ALA A 186 6.60 -6.37 1.09
CA ALA A 186 7.46 -5.25 0.72
C ALA A 186 7.62 -5.13 -0.81
N VAL A 187 7.91 -6.25 -1.50
CA VAL A 187 8.08 -6.28 -2.96
C VAL A 187 6.75 -5.95 -3.66
N PHE A 188 5.63 -6.54 -3.20
CA PHE A 188 4.31 -6.20 -3.75
C PHE A 188 4.01 -4.71 -3.62
N HIS A 189 4.25 -4.14 -2.43
CA HIS A 189 4.02 -2.72 -2.17
C HIS A 189 4.83 -1.82 -3.11
N TYR A 190 6.13 -2.11 -3.24
CA TYR A 190 6.99 -1.36 -4.15
C TYR A 190 6.53 -1.45 -5.61
N GLU A 191 6.31 -2.65 -6.14
CA GLU A 191 5.87 -2.86 -7.53
C GLU A 191 4.50 -2.22 -7.79
N PHE A 192 3.59 -2.28 -6.83
CA PHE A 192 2.29 -1.63 -6.92
C PHE A 192 2.42 -0.10 -7.03
N GLU A 193 3.24 0.51 -6.16
CA GLU A 193 3.52 1.96 -6.23
C GLU A 193 4.24 2.34 -7.53
N PHE A 194 5.11 1.47 -8.04
CA PHE A 194 5.80 1.68 -9.32
C PHE A 194 4.84 1.64 -10.52
N ILE A 195 3.95 0.65 -10.58
CA ILE A 195 2.93 0.53 -11.63
C ILE A 195 1.96 1.72 -11.57
N HIS A 196 1.61 2.14 -10.37
CA HIS A 196 0.70 3.26 -10.09
C HIS A 196 -0.63 3.12 -10.83
N PRO A 197 -1.42 2.05 -10.56
CA PRO A 197 -2.50 1.63 -11.44
C PRO A 197 -3.75 2.51 -11.41
N PHE A 198 -3.92 3.36 -10.39
CA PHE A 198 -5.12 4.17 -10.21
C PHE A 198 -4.87 5.66 -10.48
N GLN A 199 -5.94 6.39 -10.73
CA GLN A 199 -5.89 7.85 -10.91
C GLN A 199 -5.50 8.56 -9.61
N ASP A 200 -5.99 8.08 -8.47
CA ASP A 200 -5.72 8.54 -7.11
C ASP A 200 -5.90 7.35 -6.14
N GLY A 201 -5.35 7.44 -4.94
CA GLY A 201 -5.50 6.41 -3.90
C GLY A 201 -4.49 5.28 -3.98
N ASN A 202 -3.47 5.32 -4.85
CA ASN A 202 -2.45 4.28 -4.94
C ASN A 202 -1.76 4.05 -3.61
N GLY A 203 -1.21 5.08 -2.97
CA GLY A 203 -0.54 4.95 -1.68
C GLY A 203 -1.43 4.36 -0.58
N ARG A 204 -2.70 4.78 -0.50
CA ARG A 204 -3.67 4.24 0.46
C ARG A 204 -3.95 2.75 0.23
N ILE A 205 -4.15 2.35 -1.03
CA ILE A 205 -4.38 0.95 -1.41
C ILE A 205 -3.10 0.12 -1.25
N GLY A 206 -1.94 0.63 -1.64
CA GLY A 206 -0.66 -0.05 -1.47
C GLY A 206 -0.38 -0.39 0.00
N ARG A 207 -0.60 0.55 0.92
CA ARG A 207 -0.47 0.31 2.37
C ARG A 207 -1.52 -0.65 2.92
N LEU A 208 -2.79 -0.53 2.48
CA LEU A 208 -3.85 -1.47 2.84
C LEU A 208 -3.46 -2.91 2.41
N TRP A 209 -2.97 -3.07 1.17
CA TRP A 209 -2.59 -4.38 0.64
C TRP A 209 -1.37 -4.98 1.32
N HIS A 210 -0.39 -4.14 1.65
CA HIS A 210 0.75 -4.53 2.48
C HIS A 210 0.28 -5.13 3.83
N SER A 211 -0.61 -4.42 4.54
CA SER A 211 -1.19 -4.88 5.80
C SER A 211 -2.04 -6.14 5.61
N LEU A 212 -2.78 -6.25 4.50
CA LEU A 212 -3.56 -7.44 4.14
C LEU A 212 -2.66 -8.67 3.96
N ILE A 213 -1.61 -8.58 3.14
CA ILE A 213 -0.66 -9.69 2.91
C ILE A 213 -0.05 -10.16 4.23
N LEU A 214 0.40 -9.25 5.08
CA LEU A 214 0.97 -9.59 6.38
C LEU A 214 -0.07 -10.22 7.33
N SER A 215 -1.32 -9.77 7.28
CA SER A 215 -2.40 -10.29 8.13
C SER A 215 -2.74 -11.76 7.80
N LYS A 216 -2.58 -12.18 6.55
CA LYS A 216 -2.74 -13.60 6.16
C LYS A 216 -1.63 -14.49 6.73
N TRP A 217 -0.47 -13.94 7.01
CA TRP A 217 0.59 -14.64 7.73
C TRP A 217 0.35 -14.65 9.24
N LYS A 218 0.07 -13.49 9.83
CA LYS A 218 -0.21 -13.32 11.27
C LYS A 218 -1.33 -12.31 11.46
N LYS A 219 -2.46 -12.74 11.99
CA LYS A 219 -3.69 -11.94 12.12
C LYS A 219 -3.50 -10.57 12.76
N PHE A 220 -2.61 -10.46 13.77
CA PHE A 220 -2.40 -9.20 14.47
C PHE A 220 -1.89 -8.07 13.57
N PHE A 221 -1.28 -8.37 12.41
CA PHE A 221 -0.88 -7.34 11.45
C PHE A 221 -2.07 -6.54 10.89
N ALA A 222 -3.29 -7.09 10.94
CA ALA A 222 -4.49 -6.34 10.61
C ALA A 222 -4.72 -5.11 11.50
N TRP A 223 -4.14 -5.10 12.69
CA TRP A 223 -4.28 -4.03 13.69
C TRP A 223 -2.94 -3.41 14.12
N LEU A 224 -1.84 -3.77 13.49
CA LEU A 224 -0.55 -3.17 13.78
C LEU A 224 -0.39 -1.87 12.97
N PRO A 225 -0.23 -0.68 13.61
CA PRO A 225 -0.22 0.60 12.91
C PRO A 225 1.13 0.88 12.22
N ILE A 226 1.45 0.09 11.19
CA ILE A 226 2.68 0.23 10.38
C ILE A 226 2.69 1.59 9.69
N GLU A 227 1.53 2.08 9.28
CA GLU A 227 1.35 3.39 8.65
C GLU A 227 1.84 4.54 9.54
N SER A 228 1.77 4.39 10.86
CA SER A 228 2.30 5.38 11.80
C SER A 228 3.83 5.47 11.75
N LEU A 229 4.51 4.37 11.46
CA LEU A 229 5.96 4.36 11.23
C LEU A 229 6.29 4.97 9.87
N VAL A 230 5.53 4.65 8.82
CA VAL A 230 5.69 5.25 7.49
C VAL A 230 5.48 6.77 7.56
N GLN A 231 4.48 7.25 8.29
CA GLN A 231 4.24 8.66 8.51
C GLN A 231 5.42 9.32 9.25
N LYS A 232 5.89 8.70 10.33
CA LYS A 232 7.01 9.21 11.15
C LYS A 232 8.31 9.30 10.35
N TYR A 233 8.59 8.31 9.50
CA TYR A 233 9.80 8.20 8.69
C TYR A 233 9.49 8.41 7.20
N GLN A 234 8.55 9.30 6.89
CA GLN A 234 8.03 9.50 5.53
C GLN A 234 9.13 9.88 4.53
N LYS A 235 10.10 10.67 4.95
CA LYS A 235 11.22 11.08 4.10
C LYS A 235 12.10 9.89 3.70
N GLU A 236 12.44 9.05 4.65
CA GLU A 236 13.23 7.84 4.45
C GLU A 236 12.48 6.82 3.59
N TYR A 237 11.18 6.67 3.81
CA TYR A 237 10.31 5.84 3.00
C TYR A 237 10.33 6.25 1.52
N TYR A 238 10.16 7.54 1.20
CA TYR A 238 10.23 8.01 -0.18
C TYR A 238 11.64 7.94 -0.77
N ILE A 239 12.70 8.09 0.04
CA ILE A 239 14.08 7.88 -0.41
C ILE A 239 14.29 6.42 -0.81
N ALA A 240 13.79 5.46 -0.02
CA ALA A 240 13.89 4.03 -0.33
C ALA A 240 13.19 3.69 -1.65
N ILE A 241 11.93 4.12 -1.83
CA ILE A 241 11.20 3.92 -3.10
C ILE A 241 11.97 4.54 -4.29
N ASN A 242 12.48 5.76 -4.15
CA ASN A 242 13.21 6.43 -5.22
C ASN A 242 14.56 5.75 -5.55
N ASN A 243 15.24 5.18 -4.58
CA ASN A 243 16.47 4.44 -4.82
C ASN A 243 16.19 3.15 -5.59
N SER A 244 15.17 2.38 -5.19
CA SER A 244 14.73 1.18 -5.91
C SER A 244 14.35 1.48 -7.37
N ASN A 245 13.82 2.68 -7.67
CA ASN A 245 13.55 3.12 -9.04
C ASN A 245 14.81 3.33 -9.90
N LYS A 246 15.96 3.64 -9.29
CA LYS A 246 17.21 3.94 -10.02
C LYS A 246 17.98 2.68 -10.37
N ASP A 247 18.00 1.71 -9.48
CA ASP A 247 18.87 0.55 -9.60
C ASP A 247 18.28 -0.55 -10.50
N GLY A 248 16.99 -0.43 -10.87
CA GLY A 248 16.30 -1.43 -11.70
C GLY A 248 16.18 -2.82 -11.06
N GLU A 249 16.65 -2.95 -9.82
CA GLU A 249 16.50 -4.09 -8.93
C GLU A 249 15.95 -3.55 -7.61
N SER A 250 14.76 -3.97 -7.23
CA SER A 250 14.11 -3.59 -5.97
C SER A 250 14.61 -4.42 -4.79
#